data_ac14e50ca1c66f9125c954be4cbe85dc
#
_entry.id   ac14e50ca1c66f9125c954be4cbe85dc
#
_cell.length_a   1.000
_cell.length_b   1.000
_cell.length_c   1.000
_cell.angle_alpha   90.00
_cell.angle_beta   90.00
_cell.angle_gamma   90.00
#
_symmetry.space_group_name_H-M   'P 1'
#
loop_
_entity.id
_entity.type
_entity.pdbx_description
1 polymer ?
#
loop_
_entity_poly.entity_id
_entity_poly.type
_entity_poly.pdbx_seq_one_letter_code
_entity_poly.pdbx_strand_id
1 'polypeptide(L)'
;MARRKSQKRRNKKYQVNNRQLKAKRPYKDTIFRMLYHDKENLLSLYNAVNGRNYTNAEDLQIVTLKNAIYMGMKNDLAFIMDMNLYLYEHQSTYNPNIPLRNLFYIADEYQRLVVQKSLYSTVIQKIPTPRFIVFYNGTKKVDDYNEFRLSSAYENPTDNPELELRVTMLNVNDGHNLELMEHCRTLKEYAKYVARVRKYVTQNIPLEEAVTRAVDECIEEGILAEFLMKNKAEVIKVSIYEYDKEFEEKKLRKAEYEAGVEAGIELGERSLLENQIRKKLKKGKPIEQIADELEEAVTTIQRIIEETKKEN
;
A
#
# COMPACT_ATOMS: atom_id res chain seq x y z
N MET A 1 12.59 -37.32 8.06
CA MET A 1 11.47 -37.08 7.12
C MET A 1 10.73 -35.75 7.36
N ALA A 2 10.60 -35.26 8.59
CA ALA A 2 9.93 -33.99 8.91
C ALA A 2 10.58 -32.73 8.26
N ARG A 3 11.92 -32.64 8.19
CA ARG A 3 12.63 -31.53 7.55
C ARG A 3 12.34 -31.40 6.04
N ARG A 4 12.14 -32.50 5.32
CA ARG A 4 11.80 -32.48 3.87
C ARG A 4 10.36 -32.03 3.59
N LYS A 5 9.41 -32.30 4.51
CA LYS A 5 8.01 -31.86 4.35
C LYS A 5 7.84 -30.36 4.65
N SER A 6 8.58 -29.81 5.63
CA SER A 6 8.58 -28.38 5.92
C SER A 6 9.16 -27.56 4.76
N GLN A 7 10.23 -28.06 4.13
CA GLN A 7 10.81 -27.44 2.94
C GLN A 7 9.87 -27.49 1.71
N LYS A 8 9.11 -28.59 1.52
CA LYS A 8 8.09 -28.65 0.45
C LYS A 8 6.91 -27.69 0.67
N ARG A 9 6.49 -27.46 1.92
CA ARG A 9 5.45 -26.44 2.25
C ARG A 9 5.98 -25.02 2.06
N ARG A 10 7.24 -24.74 2.44
CA ARG A 10 7.92 -23.45 2.17
C ARG A 10 8.02 -23.17 0.65
N ASN A 11 8.46 -24.16 -0.13
CA ASN A 11 8.57 -23.99 -1.59
C ASN A 11 7.22 -23.78 -2.30
N LYS A 12 6.10 -24.24 -1.72
CA LYS A 12 4.76 -23.96 -2.28
C LYS A 12 4.31 -22.52 -2.06
N LYS A 13 4.77 -21.86 -0.99
CA LYS A 13 4.45 -20.46 -0.69
C LYS A 13 5.10 -19.48 -1.68
N TYR A 14 6.24 -19.86 -2.27
CA TYR A 14 6.99 -19.07 -3.25
C TYR A 14 6.80 -19.53 -4.71
N GLN A 15 5.84 -20.41 -4.98
CA GLN A 15 5.44 -20.62 -6.38
C GLN A 15 4.85 -19.32 -6.91
N VAL A 16 5.63 -18.67 -7.77
CA VAL A 16 5.21 -17.48 -8.51
C VAL A 16 3.90 -17.79 -9.20
N ASN A 17 2.82 -17.19 -8.71
CA ASN A 17 1.53 -17.25 -9.37
C ASN A 17 1.65 -16.45 -10.67
N ASN A 18 2.04 -17.09 -11.75
CA ASN A 18 2.05 -16.57 -13.13
C ASN A 18 0.60 -16.38 -13.65
N ARG A 19 -0.32 -15.98 -12.78
CA ARG A 19 -1.57 -15.40 -13.24
C ARG A 19 -1.24 -14.01 -13.76
N GLN A 20 -1.08 -13.91 -15.07
CA GLN A 20 -1.16 -12.65 -15.78
C GLN A 20 -2.46 -11.95 -15.36
N LEU A 21 -2.35 -11.06 -14.38
CA LEU A 21 -3.37 -10.07 -14.09
C LEU A 21 -3.47 -9.22 -15.35
N LYS A 22 -4.45 -9.51 -16.20
CA LYS A 22 -4.80 -8.65 -17.33
C LYS A 22 -5.20 -7.29 -16.77
N ALA A 23 -4.24 -6.40 -16.66
CA ALA A 23 -4.45 -4.99 -16.39
C ALA A 23 -5.17 -4.36 -17.61
N LYS A 24 -6.47 -4.63 -17.74
CA LYS A 24 -7.33 -3.96 -18.72
C LYS A 24 -8.10 -2.84 -18.03
N ARG A 25 -7.41 -1.76 -17.63
CA ARG A 25 -8.03 -0.45 -17.45
C ARG A 25 -6.98 0.62 -17.71
N PRO A 26 -7.27 1.66 -18.51
CA PRO A 26 -6.35 2.77 -18.67
C PRO A 26 -6.11 3.38 -17.29
N TYR A 27 -4.84 3.52 -16.93
CA TYR A 27 -4.41 4.20 -15.71
C TYR A 27 -4.88 5.66 -15.82
N LYS A 28 -5.75 6.08 -14.89
CA LYS A 28 -6.16 7.47 -14.79
C LYS A 28 -5.27 8.16 -13.77
N ASP A 29 -4.83 9.35 -14.12
CA ASP A 29 -4.06 10.19 -13.21
C ASP A 29 -4.92 10.55 -11.99
N THR A 30 -4.31 10.60 -10.81
CA THR A 30 -4.95 11.10 -9.59
C THR A 30 -4.93 12.63 -9.59
N ILE A 31 -5.81 13.27 -8.82
CA ILE A 31 -5.78 14.74 -8.67
C ILE A 31 -4.44 15.20 -8.13
N PHE A 32 -3.89 14.46 -7.17
CA PHE A 32 -2.55 14.74 -6.64
C PHE A 32 -1.49 14.76 -7.75
N ARG A 33 -1.51 13.78 -8.62
CA ARG A 33 -0.59 13.71 -9.76
C ARG A 33 -0.82 14.82 -10.78
N MET A 34 -2.07 15.18 -11.05
CA MET A 34 -2.41 16.29 -11.93
C MET A 34 -1.86 17.62 -11.41
N LEU A 35 -2.00 17.88 -10.09
CA LEU A 35 -1.49 19.09 -9.42
C LEU A 35 0.04 19.17 -9.51
N TYR A 36 0.73 18.05 -9.22
CA TYR A 36 2.19 18.03 -9.12
C TYR A 36 2.90 17.58 -10.41
N HIS A 37 2.16 17.45 -11.51
CA HIS A 37 2.75 17.40 -12.83
C HIS A 37 3.32 18.78 -13.25
N ASP A 38 2.79 19.83 -12.68
CA ASP A 38 3.34 21.17 -12.77
C ASP A 38 4.63 21.29 -11.93
N LYS A 39 5.73 21.71 -12.55
CA LYS A 39 7.05 21.77 -11.91
C LYS A 39 7.13 22.78 -10.77
N GLU A 40 6.42 23.89 -10.84
CA GLU A 40 6.40 24.91 -9.78
C GLU A 40 5.70 24.38 -8.54
N ASN A 41 4.55 23.70 -8.73
CA ASN A 41 3.87 23.02 -7.64
C ASN A 41 4.74 21.92 -7.03
N LEU A 42 5.42 21.13 -7.87
CA LEU A 42 6.31 20.07 -7.41
C LEU A 42 7.52 20.62 -6.64
N LEU A 43 8.10 21.74 -7.10
CA LEU A 43 9.18 22.43 -6.39
C LEU A 43 8.71 22.97 -5.04
N SER A 44 7.52 23.56 -4.98
CA SER A 44 6.91 24.01 -3.72
C SER A 44 6.75 22.87 -2.73
N LEU A 45 6.25 21.71 -3.18
CA LEU A 45 6.12 20.51 -2.36
C LEU A 45 7.49 19.99 -1.90
N TYR A 46 8.46 19.92 -2.82
CA TYR A 46 9.83 19.53 -2.51
C TYR A 46 10.46 20.42 -1.43
N ASN A 47 10.33 21.74 -1.58
CA ASN A 47 10.85 22.71 -0.63
C ASN A 47 10.23 22.52 0.76
N ALA A 48 8.89 22.38 0.82
CA ALA A 48 8.17 22.20 2.07
C ALA A 48 8.57 20.91 2.80
N VAL A 49 8.67 19.81 2.06
CA VAL A 49 9.03 18.50 2.64
C VAL A 49 10.49 18.44 3.14
N ASN A 50 11.40 19.14 2.45
CA ASN A 50 12.83 19.05 2.74
C ASN A 50 13.40 20.30 3.48
N GLY A 51 12.55 21.26 3.86
CA GLY A 51 13.00 22.51 4.49
C GLY A 51 13.95 23.30 3.60
N ARG A 52 13.65 23.41 2.30
CA ARG A 52 14.47 24.07 1.29
C ARG A 52 13.74 25.29 0.70
N ASN A 53 14.46 26.13 -0.03
CA ASN A 53 13.95 27.35 -0.66
C ASN A 53 14.49 27.51 -2.08
N TYR A 54 14.44 26.45 -2.90
CA TYR A 54 14.79 26.55 -4.30
C TYR A 54 13.74 27.35 -5.06
N THR A 55 14.17 28.17 -6.03
CA THR A 55 13.30 29.07 -6.80
C THR A 55 13.21 28.70 -8.27
N ASN A 56 14.11 27.86 -8.76
CA ASN A 56 14.13 27.45 -10.17
C ASN A 56 13.58 26.04 -10.33
N ALA A 57 12.36 25.93 -10.88
CA ALA A 57 11.70 24.65 -11.11
C ALA A 57 12.38 23.79 -12.20
N GLU A 58 13.23 24.40 -13.07
CA GLU A 58 13.98 23.66 -14.07
C GLU A 58 15.11 22.81 -13.48
N ASP A 59 15.50 23.04 -12.24
CA ASP A 59 16.45 22.20 -11.53
C ASP A 59 15.87 20.82 -11.18
N LEU A 60 14.54 20.67 -11.24
CA LEU A 60 13.84 19.38 -11.12
C LEU A 60 13.95 18.58 -12.42
N GLN A 61 14.65 17.48 -12.39
CA GLN A 61 14.67 16.52 -13.48
C GLN A 61 13.61 15.45 -13.25
N ILE A 62 12.47 15.56 -13.94
CA ILE A 62 11.41 14.55 -13.85
C ILE A 62 11.87 13.27 -14.55
N VAL A 63 11.93 12.18 -13.79
CA VAL A 63 12.22 10.83 -14.28
C VAL A 63 10.89 10.10 -14.44
N THR A 64 10.27 10.23 -15.59
CA THR A 64 8.95 9.64 -15.80
C THR A 64 9.07 8.14 -16.01
N LEU A 65 8.51 7.38 -15.12
CA LEU A 65 8.28 5.93 -15.22
C LEU A 65 7.22 5.60 -16.30
N LYS A 66 7.40 6.04 -17.55
CA LYS A 66 6.42 5.83 -18.64
C LYS A 66 6.06 4.36 -18.86
N ASN A 67 6.93 3.42 -18.50
CA ASN A 67 6.77 2.00 -18.79
C ASN A 67 6.99 1.04 -17.60
N ALA A 68 7.17 1.53 -16.39
CA ALA A 68 7.33 0.68 -15.22
C ALA A 68 5.99 0.08 -14.78
N ILE A 69 5.40 -0.75 -15.65
CA ILE A 69 4.30 -1.63 -15.25
C ILE A 69 4.92 -2.94 -14.78
N TYR A 70 5.59 -2.92 -13.64
CA TYR A 70 5.91 -4.14 -12.94
C TYR A 70 4.69 -4.53 -12.11
N MET A 71 4.04 -5.61 -12.48
CA MET A 71 2.83 -6.14 -11.82
C MET A 71 1.64 -5.16 -11.75
N GLY A 72 1.51 -4.21 -12.71
CA GLY A 72 0.39 -3.25 -12.73
C GLY A 72 0.52 -2.09 -11.75
N MET A 73 1.69 -1.91 -11.12
CA MET A 73 1.97 -0.83 -10.17
C MET A 73 2.76 0.30 -10.86
N LYS A 74 2.42 1.54 -10.56
CA LYS A 74 3.17 2.74 -10.99
C LYS A 74 3.43 3.60 -9.75
N ASN A 75 4.58 4.27 -9.73
CA ASN A 75 4.82 5.38 -8.82
C ASN A 75 4.15 6.65 -9.37
N ASP A 76 3.64 7.52 -8.50
CA ASP A 76 2.94 8.73 -8.92
C ASP A 76 3.91 9.77 -9.50
N LEU A 77 5.01 10.06 -8.79
CA LEU A 77 6.00 11.06 -9.17
C LEU A 77 7.41 10.57 -8.86
N ALA A 78 8.30 10.57 -9.85
CA ALA A 78 9.73 10.33 -9.67
C ALA A 78 10.52 11.48 -10.28
N PHE A 79 11.46 12.04 -9.54
CA PHE A 79 12.30 13.15 -9.98
C PHE A 79 13.66 13.15 -9.28
N ILE A 80 14.65 13.77 -9.94
CA ILE A 80 15.99 13.98 -9.38
C ILE A 80 16.14 15.47 -9.03
N MET A 81 16.61 15.72 -7.82
CA MET A 81 17.02 17.02 -7.31
C MET A 81 18.23 16.85 -6.39
N ASP A 82 19.26 17.68 -6.53
CA ASP A 82 20.49 17.61 -5.71
C ASP A 82 21.09 16.20 -5.61
N MET A 83 21.20 15.48 -6.71
CA MET A 83 21.72 14.11 -6.74
C MET A 83 20.93 13.11 -5.87
N ASN A 84 19.71 13.45 -5.48
CA ASN A 84 18.76 12.54 -4.84
C ASN A 84 17.65 12.19 -5.83
N LEU A 85 17.24 10.93 -5.84
CA LEU A 85 16.08 10.45 -6.58
C LEU A 85 14.90 10.32 -5.62
N TYR A 86 13.92 11.19 -5.77
CA TYR A 86 12.70 11.20 -4.97
C TYR A 86 11.62 10.37 -5.64
N LEU A 87 11.01 9.47 -4.87
CA LEU A 87 9.81 8.74 -5.23
C LEU A 87 8.70 9.20 -4.30
N TYR A 88 7.81 10.04 -4.83
CA TYR A 88 6.64 10.55 -4.16
C TYR A 88 5.43 9.73 -4.58
N GLU A 89 4.69 9.22 -3.62
CA GLU A 89 3.50 8.42 -3.85
C GLU A 89 2.34 8.96 -3.00
N HIS A 90 1.16 9.06 -3.59
CA HIS A 90 -0.04 9.46 -2.90
C HIS A 90 -0.91 8.24 -2.62
N GLN A 91 -1.38 8.08 -1.37
CA GLN A 91 -2.18 6.91 -0.97
C GLN A 91 -3.37 7.29 -0.08
N SER A 92 -4.56 6.84 -0.46
CA SER A 92 -5.76 6.86 0.40
C SER A 92 -5.87 5.61 1.28
N THR A 93 -5.03 4.60 1.06
CA THR A 93 -5.03 3.33 1.78
C THR A 93 -3.74 3.16 2.58
N TYR A 94 -3.88 2.84 3.87
CA TYR A 94 -2.73 2.44 4.68
C TYR A 94 -2.21 1.08 4.21
N ASN A 95 -0.99 1.05 3.67
CA ASN A 95 -0.38 -0.16 3.11
C ASN A 95 1.02 -0.42 3.71
N PRO A 96 1.17 -1.41 4.61
CA PRO A 96 2.47 -1.72 5.23
C PRO A 96 3.48 -2.34 4.25
N ASN A 97 3.05 -2.77 3.06
CA ASN A 97 3.93 -3.37 2.04
C ASN A 97 4.59 -2.31 1.13
N ILE A 98 4.46 -1.03 1.45
CA ILE A 98 5.02 0.05 0.63
C ILE A 98 6.55 -0.03 0.48
N PRO A 99 7.36 -0.44 1.50
CA PRO A 99 8.79 -0.60 1.30
C PRO A 99 9.14 -1.67 0.27
N LEU A 100 8.40 -2.79 0.26
CA LEU A 100 8.62 -3.85 -0.72
C LEU A 100 8.27 -3.40 -2.15
N ARG A 101 7.23 -2.59 -2.32
CA ARG A 101 6.87 -1.98 -3.62
C ARG A 101 7.95 -1.02 -4.08
N ASN A 102 8.43 -0.14 -3.19
CA ASN A 102 9.47 0.83 -3.50
C ASN A 102 10.81 0.17 -3.83
N LEU A 103 11.13 -0.99 -3.24
CA LEU A 103 12.30 -1.78 -3.62
C LEU A 103 12.28 -2.16 -5.11
N PHE A 104 11.12 -2.61 -5.61
CA PHE A 104 10.99 -2.95 -7.03
C PHE A 104 11.06 -1.71 -7.93
N TYR A 105 10.46 -0.59 -7.51
CA TYR A 105 10.53 0.66 -8.27
C TYR A 105 11.95 1.19 -8.38
N ILE A 106 12.68 1.27 -7.28
CA ILE A 106 14.03 1.80 -7.29
C ILE A 106 15.01 0.90 -8.03
N ALA A 107 14.82 -0.43 -7.94
CA ALA A 107 15.64 -1.37 -8.69
C ALA A 107 15.48 -1.18 -10.22
N ASP A 108 14.24 -0.99 -10.70
CA ASP A 108 13.96 -0.72 -12.10
C ASP A 108 14.55 0.64 -12.56
N GLU A 109 14.43 1.69 -11.72
CA GLU A 109 15.04 2.99 -12.04
C GLU A 109 16.56 2.92 -12.11
N TYR A 110 17.21 2.27 -11.15
CA TYR A 110 18.66 2.13 -11.17
C TYR A 110 19.16 1.30 -12.34
N GLN A 111 18.40 0.28 -12.79
CA GLN A 111 18.74 -0.47 -14.00
C GLN A 111 18.78 0.43 -15.26
N ARG A 112 17.96 1.49 -15.31
CA ARG A 112 17.94 2.45 -16.43
C ARG A 112 19.05 3.49 -16.33
N LEU A 113 19.38 3.92 -15.10
CA LEU A 113 20.39 4.93 -14.87
C LEU A 113 21.82 4.40 -15.01
N VAL A 114 22.00 3.10 -14.74
CA VAL A 114 23.34 2.48 -14.74
C VAL A 114 23.65 1.82 -16.08
N VAL A 115 24.84 2.14 -16.63
CA VAL A 115 25.36 1.44 -17.80
C VAL A 115 25.84 0.06 -17.38
N GLN A 116 25.15 -1.01 -17.77
CA GLN A 116 25.42 -2.38 -17.31
C GLN A 116 26.87 -2.82 -17.46
N LYS A 117 27.56 -2.43 -18.55
CA LYS A 117 28.99 -2.73 -18.74
C LYS A 117 29.90 -2.14 -17.65
N SER A 118 29.50 -1.03 -17.03
CA SER A 118 30.25 -0.36 -15.99
C SER A 118 30.18 -1.08 -14.64
N LEU A 119 29.24 -1.98 -14.43
CA LEU A 119 29.10 -2.77 -13.19
C LEU A 119 30.27 -3.76 -13.00
N TYR A 120 30.98 -4.11 -14.07
CA TYR A 120 32.15 -4.98 -14.03
C TYR A 120 33.49 -4.19 -13.99
N SER A 121 33.41 -2.87 -13.87
CA SER A 121 34.57 -1.99 -13.72
C SER A 121 35.09 -2.02 -12.30
N THR A 122 36.38 -1.72 -12.12
CA THR A 122 36.98 -1.49 -10.78
C THR A 122 36.67 -0.11 -10.21
N VAL A 123 36.00 0.75 -10.99
CA VAL A 123 35.54 2.08 -10.58
C VAL A 123 34.11 2.04 -10.10
N ILE A 124 33.86 2.60 -8.90
CA ILE A 124 32.52 2.66 -8.33
C ILE A 124 31.56 3.48 -9.20
N GLN A 125 30.41 2.91 -9.54
CA GLN A 125 29.34 3.63 -10.20
C GLN A 125 28.50 4.39 -9.16
N LYS A 126 28.50 5.72 -9.25
CA LYS A 126 27.66 6.56 -8.39
C LYS A 126 26.24 6.64 -8.96
N ILE A 127 25.27 6.51 -8.08
CA ILE A 127 23.83 6.60 -8.39
C ILE A 127 23.20 7.66 -7.48
N PRO A 128 22.08 8.30 -7.88
CA PRO A 128 21.37 9.23 -7.02
C PRO A 128 20.89 8.55 -5.74
N THR A 129 20.95 9.25 -4.61
CA THR A 129 20.48 8.72 -3.32
C THR A 129 18.95 8.62 -3.33
N PRO A 130 18.34 7.46 -3.05
CA PRO A 130 16.91 7.30 -3.10
C PRO A 130 16.22 7.89 -1.88
N ARG A 131 15.06 8.51 -2.09
CA ARG A 131 14.19 9.07 -1.05
C ARG A 131 12.75 8.65 -1.33
N PHE A 132 12.11 8.02 -0.36
CA PHE A 132 10.76 7.47 -0.50
C PHE A 132 9.80 8.17 0.45
N ILE A 133 8.79 8.85 -0.12
CA ILE A 133 7.82 9.62 0.64
C ILE A 133 6.41 9.27 0.15
N VAL A 134 5.54 8.94 1.09
CA VAL A 134 4.13 8.69 0.88
C VAL A 134 3.31 9.81 1.49
N PHE A 135 2.47 10.44 0.70
CA PHE A 135 1.47 11.40 1.15
C PHE A 135 0.16 10.64 1.37
N TYR A 136 -0.17 10.46 2.64
CA TYR A 136 -1.35 9.70 3.05
C TYR A 136 -2.54 10.62 3.30
N ASN A 137 -3.63 10.40 2.60
CA ASN A 137 -4.90 11.09 2.82
C ASN A 137 -6.07 10.15 3.09
N GLY A 138 -5.82 8.93 3.57
CA GLY A 138 -6.86 7.95 3.83
C GLY A 138 -7.70 8.24 5.08
N THR A 139 -8.69 7.39 5.33
CA THR A 139 -9.63 7.54 6.46
C THR A 139 -9.21 6.80 7.73
N LYS A 140 -8.19 5.92 7.67
CA LYS A 140 -7.63 5.32 8.87
C LYS A 140 -6.89 6.39 9.67
N LYS A 141 -7.16 6.47 10.98
CA LYS A 141 -6.41 7.37 11.87
C LYS A 141 -4.96 6.92 11.95
N VAL A 142 -4.05 7.81 11.63
CA VAL A 142 -2.60 7.63 11.70
C VAL A 142 -1.97 8.91 12.19
N ASP A 143 -0.78 8.82 12.78
CA ASP A 143 -0.01 9.98 13.20
C ASP A 143 0.43 10.84 12.02
N ASP A 144 0.87 12.06 12.27
CA ASP A 144 1.34 12.98 11.24
C ASP A 144 2.54 12.44 10.47
N TYR A 145 3.39 11.70 11.17
CA TYR A 145 4.58 11.05 10.63
C TYR A 145 4.60 9.57 10.98
N ASN A 146 4.88 8.72 10.00
CA ASN A 146 5.13 7.29 10.21
C ASN A 146 6.31 6.83 9.35
N GLU A 147 7.10 5.88 9.85
CA GLU A 147 8.17 5.23 9.10
C GLU A 147 7.84 3.77 8.86
N PHE A 148 7.93 3.33 7.62
CA PHE A 148 7.87 1.91 7.26
C PHE A 148 9.27 1.41 6.92
N ARG A 149 9.57 0.19 7.32
CA ARG A 149 10.86 -0.49 7.08
C ARG A 149 10.65 -1.78 6.30
N LEU A 150 11.54 -2.04 5.34
CA LEU A 150 11.53 -3.28 4.58
C LEU A 150 11.77 -4.49 5.48
N SER A 151 12.65 -4.34 6.47
CA SER A 151 12.96 -5.39 7.45
C SER A 151 11.73 -5.89 8.24
N SER A 152 10.68 -5.06 8.35
CA SER A 152 9.40 -5.49 8.96
C SER A 152 8.66 -6.59 8.18
N ALA A 153 9.04 -6.80 6.92
CA ALA A 153 8.48 -7.85 6.06
C ALA A 153 9.30 -9.15 6.07
N TYR A 154 10.43 -9.20 6.77
CA TYR A 154 11.28 -10.40 6.81
C TYR A 154 10.68 -11.49 7.70
N GLU A 155 10.68 -12.73 7.22
CA GLU A 155 10.19 -13.89 8.00
C GLU A 155 11.05 -14.15 9.25
N ASN A 156 12.35 -13.84 9.19
CA ASN A 156 13.25 -13.89 10.34
C ASN A 156 13.61 -12.45 10.73
N PRO A 157 13.06 -11.92 11.82
CA PRO A 157 13.42 -10.60 12.32
C PRO A 157 14.91 -10.48 12.62
N THR A 158 15.50 -9.33 12.31
CA THR A 158 16.90 -9.00 12.59
C THR A 158 17.04 -7.52 12.86
N ASP A 159 17.89 -7.15 13.81
CA ASP A 159 18.18 -5.76 14.15
C ASP A 159 19.19 -5.13 13.18
N ASN A 160 19.92 -5.96 12.43
CA ASN A 160 20.91 -5.53 11.47
C ASN A 160 20.69 -6.22 10.10
N PRO A 161 19.70 -5.79 9.32
CA PRO A 161 19.43 -6.36 8.01
C PRO A 161 20.49 -5.95 6.98
N GLU A 162 20.95 -6.91 6.16
CA GLU A 162 21.84 -6.63 5.02
C GLU A 162 21.18 -5.75 3.95
N LEU A 163 19.87 -5.76 3.85
CA LEU A 163 19.07 -4.92 2.97
C LEU A 163 18.00 -4.21 3.77
N GLU A 164 18.05 -2.88 3.80
CA GLU A 164 17.04 -2.04 4.43
C GLU A 164 16.57 -0.93 3.48
N LEU A 165 15.26 -0.69 3.46
CA LEU A 165 14.63 0.43 2.78
C LEU A 165 13.61 1.06 3.73
N ARG A 166 13.70 2.38 3.91
CA ARG A 166 12.81 3.15 4.77
C ARG A 166 11.93 4.05 3.94
N VAL A 167 10.65 4.08 4.27
CA VAL A 167 9.67 4.95 3.62
C VAL A 167 9.04 5.85 4.66
N THR A 168 9.12 7.15 4.43
CA THR A 168 8.42 8.16 5.24
C THR A 168 6.99 8.29 4.76
N MET A 169 6.01 8.16 5.64
CA MET A 169 4.62 8.49 5.36
C MET A 169 4.21 9.75 6.13
N LEU A 170 3.70 10.73 5.40
CA LEU A 170 3.19 12.00 5.91
C LEU A 170 1.66 12.01 5.79
N ASN A 171 0.97 12.24 6.90
CA ASN A 171 -0.48 12.39 6.90
C ASN A 171 -0.85 13.77 6.36
N VAL A 172 -1.44 13.81 5.18
CA VAL A 172 -1.83 15.06 4.50
C VAL A 172 -3.35 15.31 4.51
N ASN A 173 -4.05 14.72 5.47
CA ASN A 173 -5.44 15.10 5.72
C ASN A 173 -5.52 16.53 6.29
N ASP A 174 -6.66 17.18 6.08
CA ASP A 174 -6.90 18.52 6.64
C ASP A 174 -6.78 18.50 8.17
N GLY A 175 -6.05 19.47 8.73
CA GLY A 175 -5.73 19.55 10.15
C GLY A 175 -4.48 18.77 10.61
N HIS A 176 -3.79 18.07 9.71
CA HIS A 176 -2.55 17.34 9.97
C HIS A 176 -1.33 18.06 9.37
N ASN A 177 -0.12 17.75 9.89
CA ASN A 177 1.16 18.29 9.40
C ASN A 177 1.11 19.80 9.12
N LEU A 178 0.67 20.60 10.09
CA LEU A 178 0.37 22.01 9.92
C LEU A 178 1.56 22.80 9.36
N GLU A 179 2.78 22.54 9.82
CA GLU A 179 4.00 23.18 9.32
C GLU A 179 4.21 22.90 7.83
N LEU A 180 4.09 21.64 7.40
CA LEU A 180 4.16 21.26 5.99
C LEU A 180 3.09 21.97 5.16
N MET A 181 1.86 22.05 5.70
CA MET A 181 0.73 22.72 5.04
C MET A 181 0.92 24.23 4.91
N GLU A 182 1.60 24.86 5.86
CA GLU A 182 1.93 26.30 5.79
C GLU A 182 2.97 26.61 4.71
N HIS A 183 3.93 25.69 4.51
CA HIS A 183 4.98 25.85 3.51
C HIS A 183 4.61 25.37 2.11
N CYS A 184 3.49 24.62 1.95
CA CYS A 184 2.98 24.18 0.64
C CYS A 184 1.48 24.49 0.52
N ARG A 185 1.17 25.68 -0.02
CA ARG A 185 -0.21 26.13 -0.21
C ARG A 185 -1.04 25.15 -1.04
N THR A 186 -0.49 24.65 -2.15
CA THR A 186 -1.18 23.69 -3.03
C THR A 186 -1.58 22.42 -2.28
N LEU A 187 -0.70 21.90 -1.39
CA LEU A 187 -1.00 20.73 -0.58
C LEU A 187 -2.11 21.00 0.44
N LYS A 188 -2.05 22.14 1.10
CA LYS A 188 -3.09 22.60 2.05
C LYS A 188 -4.46 22.73 1.39
N GLU A 189 -4.49 23.33 0.21
CA GLU A 189 -5.72 23.49 -0.57
C GLU A 189 -6.25 22.16 -1.07
N TYR A 190 -5.38 21.25 -1.50
CA TYR A 190 -5.74 19.89 -1.86
C TYR A 190 -6.36 19.11 -0.67
N ALA A 191 -5.77 19.19 0.51
CA ALA A 191 -6.31 18.58 1.72
C ALA A 191 -7.74 19.08 2.04
N LYS A 192 -7.99 20.39 1.93
CA LYS A 192 -9.30 21.00 2.10
C LYS A 192 -10.32 20.52 1.08
N TYR A 193 -9.92 20.43 -0.19
CA TYR A 193 -10.78 19.90 -1.24
C TYR A 193 -11.22 18.45 -0.93
N VAL A 194 -10.28 17.57 -0.61
CA VAL A 194 -10.57 16.16 -0.26
C VAL A 194 -11.47 16.08 0.98
N ALA A 195 -11.20 16.88 2.01
CA ALA A 195 -12.02 16.92 3.23
C ALA A 195 -13.47 17.34 2.91
N ARG A 196 -13.66 18.30 2.00
CA ARG A 196 -14.99 18.77 1.58
C ARG A 196 -15.77 17.69 0.83
N VAL A 197 -15.16 17.02 -0.13
CA VAL A 197 -15.79 15.88 -0.81
C VAL A 197 -16.22 14.82 0.19
N ARG A 198 -15.35 14.44 1.13
CA ARG A 198 -15.65 13.45 2.17
C ARG A 198 -16.80 13.88 3.07
N LYS A 199 -16.85 15.15 3.45
CA LYS A 199 -17.95 15.72 4.25
C LYS A 199 -19.29 15.45 3.55
N TYR A 200 -19.40 15.72 2.27
CA TYR A 200 -20.66 15.51 1.54
C TYR A 200 -21.00 14.03 1.37
N VAL A 201 -20.02 13.19 1.08
CA VAL A 201 -20.21 11.73 1.00
C VAL A 201 -20.72 11.17 2.35
N THR A 202 -20.21 11.66 3.48
CA THR A 202 -20.67 11.23 4.82
C THR A 202 -22.10 11.73 5.14
N GLN A 203 -22.57 12.76 4.48
CA GLN A 203 -23.96 13.23 4.55
C GLN A 203 -24.94 12.48 3.62
N ASN A 204 -24.49 11.37 3.02
CA ASN A 204 -25.23 10.56 2.06
C ASN A 204 -25.63 11.30 0.77
N ILE A 205 -24.91 12.36 0.41
CA ILE A 205 -25.07 13.02 -0.89
C ILE A 205 -24.47 12.08 -1.95
N PRO A 206 -25.15 11.87 -3.09
CA PRO A 206 -24.62 11.07 -4.19
C PRO A 206 -23.23 11.54 -4.61
N LEU A 207 -22.30 10.63 -4.88
CA LEU A 207 -20.88 10.94 -5.09
C LEU A 207 -20.65 11.99 -6.18
N GLU A 208 -21.35 11.91 -7.30
CA GLU A 208 -21.24 12.86 -8.41
C GLU A 208 -21.65 14.28 -7.97
N GLU A 209 -22.74 14.40 -7.23
CA GLU A 209 -23.22 15.66 -6.65
C GLU A 209 -22.25 16.20 -5.59
N ALA A 210 -21.78 15.31 -4.69
CA ALA A 210 -20.81 15.67 -3.65
C ALA A 210 -19.51 16.22 -4.24
N VAL A 211 -18.98 15.59 -5.28
CA VAL A 211 -17.76 16.04 -5.97
C VAL A 211 -18.01 17.35 -6.70
N THR A 212 -19.09 17.46 -7.47
CA THR A 212 -19.42 18.68 -8.24
C THR A 212 -19.58 19.86 -7.32
N ARG A 213 -20.35 19.71 -6.25
CA ARG A 213 -20.55 20.74 -5.24
C ARG A 213 -19.26 21.15 -4.54
N ALA A 214 -18.42 20.18 -4.17
CA ALA A 214 -17.13 20.48 -3.55
C ALA A 214 -16.20 21.26 -4.49
N VAL A 215 -16.19 20.95 -5.79
CA VAL A 215 -15.41 21.68 -6.79
C VAL A 215 -15.92 23.13 -6.91
N ASP A 216 -17.23 23.34 -7.02
CA ASP A 216 -17.81 24.66 -7.19
C ASP A 216 -17.54 25.56 -5.98
N GLU A 217 -17.78 25.05 -4.78
CA GLU A 217 -17.50 25.78 -3.54
C GLU A 217 -16.00 26.09 -3.35
N CYS A 218 -15.10 25.15 -3.72
CA CYS A 218 -13.68 25.39 -3.67
C CYS A 218 -13.25 26.50 -4.65
N ILE A 219 -13.82 26.55 -5.84
CA ILE A 219 -13.57 27.63 -6.80
C ILE A 219 -14.03 28.98 -6.21
N GLU A 220 -15.24 29.05 -5.65
CA GLU A 220 -15.79 30.29 -5.05
C GLU A 220 -14.95 30.80 -3.86
N GLU A 221 -14.41 29.88 -3.06
CA GLU A 221 -13.55 30.21 -1.92
C GLU A 221 -12.07 30.44 -2.27
N GLY A 222 -11.67 30.30 -3.53
CA GLY A 222 -10.28 30.48 -3.97
C GLY A 222 -9.37 29.29 -3.63
N ILE A 223 -9.94 28.13 -3.27
CA ILE A 223 -9.20 26.89 -2.97
C ILE A 223 -8.91 26.15 -4.27
N LEU A 224 -7.65 26.02 -4.67
CA LEU A 224 -7.24 25.45 -5.95
C LEU A 224 -7.98 26.07 -7.16
N ALA A 225 -8.46 27.31 -7.06
CA ALA A 225 -9.45 27.88 -7.98
C ALA A 225 -9.00 27.84 -9.44
N GLU A 226 -7.78 28.29 -9.75
CA GLU A 226 -7.26 28.27 -11.12
C GLU A 226 -7.16 26.85 -11.70
N PHE A 227 -6.67 25.92 -10.88
CA PHE A 227 -6.54 24.52 -11.29
C PHE A 227 -7.91 23.89 -11.51
N LEU A 228 -8.85 24.11 -10.60
CA LEU A 228 -10.21 23.55 -10.67
C LEU A 228 -11.00 24.14 -11.84
N MET A 229 -10.92 25.46 -12.08
CA MET A 229 -11.57 26.10 -13.23
C MET A 229 -11.03 25.54 -14.55
N LYS A 230 -9.72 25.42 -14.67
CA LYS A 230 -9.06 24.92 -15.88
C LYS A 230 -9.37 23.44 -16.17
N ASN A 231 -9.51 22.64 -15.12
CA ASN A 231 -9.60 21.17 -15.25
C ASN A 231 -10.92 20.61 -14.71
N LYS A 232 -11.98 21.41 -14.54
CA LYS A 232 -13.21 21.06 -13.82
C LYS A 232 -13.79 19.69 -14.20
N ALA A 233 -14.02 19.46 -15.49
CA ALA A 233 -14.62 18.23 -15.97
C ALA A 233 -13.74 16.99 -15.71
N GLU A 234 -12.44 17.13 -15.85
CA GLU A 234 -11.48 16.05 -15.59
C GLU A 234 -11.36 15.75 -14.10
N VAL A 235 -11.27 16.79 -13.26
CA VAL A 235 -11.24 16.66 -11.79
C VAL A 235 -12.49 15.94 -11.29
N ILE A 236 -13.69 16.30 -11.74
CA ILE A 236 -14.92 15.63 -11.34
C ILE A 236 -14.85 14.13 -11.73
N LYS A 237 -14.49 13.83 -12.96
CA LYS A 237 -14.38 12.45 -13.44
C LYS A 237 -13.33 11.63 -12.68
N VAL A 238 -12.17 12.22 -12.41
CA VAL A 238 -11.08 11.56 -11.68
C VAL A 238 -11.48 11.33 -10.24
N SER A 239 -12.08 12.34 -9.56
CA SER A 239 -12.54 12.21 -8.17
C SER A 239 -13.57 11.08 -8.02
N ILE A 240 -14.58 11.03 -8.87
CA ILE A 240 -15.58 9.96 -8.84
C ILE A 240 -14.89 8.59 -8.95
N TYR A 241 -13.94 8.46 -9.88
CA TYR A 241 -13.21 7.20 -10.06
C TYR A 241 -12.35 6.82 -8.84
N GLU A 242 -11.67 7.79 -8.21
CA GLU A 242 -10.84 7.58 -7.01
C GLU A 242 -11.69 7.10 -5.84
N TYR A 243 -12.84 7.74 -5.59
CA TYR A 243 -13.75 7.36 -4.51
C TYR A 243 -14.43 6.01 -4.76
N ASP A 244 -14.88 5.71 -5.97
CA ASP A 244 -15.43 4.40 -6.32
C ASP A 244 -14.40 3.29 -6.10
N LYS A 245 -13.16 3.52 -6.53
CA LYS A 245 -12.06 2.59 -6.31
C LYS A 245 -11.79 2.37 -4.82
N GLU A 246 -11.73 3.45 -4.03
CA GLU A 246 -11.52 3.37 -2.57
C GLU A 246 -12.65 2.58 -1.89
N PHE A 247 -13.89 2.78 -2.31
CA PHE A 247 -15.05 2.06 -1.80
C PHE A 247 -14.98 0.56 -2.12
N GLU A 248 -14.71 0.19 -3.37
CA GLU A 248 -14.57 -1.21 -3.78
C GLU A 248 -13.40 -1.92 -3.09
N GLU A 249 -12.28 -1.25 -2.91
CA GLU A 249 -11.13 -1.79 -2.16
C GLU A 249 -11.44 -1.99 -0.67
N LYS A 250 -12.21 -1.11 -0.06
CA LYS A 250 -12.67 -1.28 1.34
C LYS A 250 -13.61 -2.48 1.47
N LYS A 251 -14.56 -2.62 0.53
CA LYS A 251 -15.49 -3.74 0.49
C LYS A 251 -14.78 -5.08 0.32
N LEU A 252 -13.83 -5.13 -0.60
CA LEU A 252 -13.03 -6.34 -0.84
C LEU A 252 -12.22 -6.73 0.41
N ARG A 253 -11.53 -5.76 1.04
CA ARG A 253 -10.75 -6.02 2.27
C ARG A 253 -11.61 -6.48 3.43
N LYS A 254 -12.82 -5.94 3.55
CA LYS A 254 -13.77 -6.39 4.59
C LYS A 254 -14.16 -7.84 4.35
N ALA A 255 -14.49 -8.21 3.12
CA ALA A 255 -14.83 -9.58 2.76
C ALA A 255 -13.65 -10.56 2.97
N GLU A 256 -12.42 -10.15 2.59
CA GLU A 256 -11.20 -10.95 2.84
C GLU A 256 -10.94 -11.13 4.34
N TYR A 257 -11.13 -10.08 5.14
CA TYR A 257 -10.98 -10.16 6.59
C TYR A 257 -12.03 -11.11 7.21
N GLU A 258 -13.30 -10.98 6.84
CA GLU A 258 -14.38 -11.84 7.33
C GLU A 258 -14.13 -13.32 6.96
N ALA A 259 -13.74 -13.58 5.71
CA ALA A 259 -13.36 -14.93 5.27
C ALA A 259 -12.13 -15.49 6.02
N GLY A 260 -11.14 -14.63 6.30
CA GLY A 260 -9.96 -15.00 7.08
C GLY A 260 -10.28 -15.33 8.55
N VAL A 261 -11.20 -14.57 9.16
CA VAL A 261 -11.68 -14.83 10.53
C VAL A 261 -12.43 -16.16 10.57
N GLU A 262 -13.35 -16.41 9.64
CA GLU A 262 -14.12 -17.65 9.56
C GLU A 262 -13.20 -18.87 9.39
N ALA A 263 -12.26 -18.80 8.43
CA ALA A 263 -11.26 -19.85 8.25
C ALA A 263 -10.36 -20.05 9.49
N GLY A 264 -10.03 -18.96 10.21
CA GLY A 264 -9.24 -19.01 11.44
C GLY A 264 -9.99 -19.68 12.58
N ILE A 265 -11.29 -19.42 12.72
CA ILE A 265 -12.15 -20.07 13.72
C ILE A 265 -12.24 -21.58 13.42
N GLU A 266 -12.54 -21.95 12.18
CA GLU A 266 -12.64 -23.36 11.75
C GLU A 266 -11.33 -24.14 12.01
N LEU A 267 -10.19 -23.54 11.66
CA LEU A 267 -8.87 -24.12 11.93
C LEU A 267 -8.58 -24.25 13.43
N GLY A 268 -8.99 -23.25 14.22
CA GLY A 268 -8.83 -23.24 15.67
C GLY A 268 -9.66 -24.33 16.34
N GLU A 269 -10.93 -24.46 16.01
CA GLU A 269 -11.84 -25.48 16.51
C GLU A 269 -11.34 -26.89 16.15
N ARG A 270 -10.94 -27.08 14.89
CA ARG A 270 -10.36 -28.35 14.44
C ARG A 270 -9.08 -28.71 15.20
N SER A 271 -8.17 -27.76 15.38
CA SER A 271 -6.92 -27.98 16.13
C SER A 271 -7.17 -28.29 17.60
N LEU A 272 -8.16 -27.63 18.21
CA LEU A 272 -8.58 -27.92 19.58
C LEU A 272 -9.12 -29.36 19.70
N LEU A 273 -10.01 -29.74 18.81
CA LEU A 273 -10.60 -31.06 18.75
C LEU A 273 -9.52 -32.17 18.55
N GLU A 274 -8.61 -31.96 17.59
CA GLU A 274 -7.46 -32.87 17.35
C GLU A 274 -6.61 -33.05 18.62
N ASN A 275 -6.31 -31.97 19.32
CA ASN A 275 -5.53 -32.02 20.57
C ASN A 275 -6.28 -32.75 21.72
N GLN A 276 -7.58 -32.54 21.82
CA GLN A 276 -8.41 -33.25 22.82
C GLN A 276 -8.48 -34.74 22.52
N ILE A 277 -8.71 -35.12 21.29
CA ILE A 277 -8.71 -36.54 20.83
C ILE A 277 -7.36 -37.18 21.17
N ARG A 278 -6.25 -36.52 20.77
CA ARG A 278 -4.90 -37.03 21.03
C ARG A 278 -4.62 -37.26 22.54
N LYS A 279 -5.04 -36.33 23.39
CA LYS A 279 -4.88 -36.46 24.85
C LYS A 279 -5.69 -37.64 25.41
N LYS A 280 -6.91 -37.86 24.89
CA LYS A 280 -7.79 -38.96 25.35
C LYS A 280 -7.31 -40.32 24.84
N LEU A 281 -6.83 -40.43 23.61
CA LEU A 281 -6.20 -41.63 23.06
C LEU A 281 -4.93 -42.04 23.86
N LYS A 282 -4.09 -41.05 24.25
CA LYS A 282 -2.92 -41.33 25.12
C LYS A 282 -3.31 -41.90 26.50
N LYS A 283 -4.52 -41.62 26.98
CA LYS A 283 -5.07 -42.20 28.21
C LYS A 283 -5.75 -43.57 28.02
N GLY A 284 -5.66 -44.14 26.82
CA GLY A 284 -6.23 -45.47 26.48
C GLY A 284 -7.75 -45.48 26.33
N LYS A 285 -8.41 -44.35 26.15
CA LYS A 285 -9.88 -44.31 26.00
C LYS A 285 -10.32 -44.88 24.67
N PRO A 286 -11.40 -45.67 24.60
CA PRO A 286 -11.99 -46.15 23.35
C PRO A 286 -12.63 -44.99 22.57
N ILE A 287 -12.72 -45.15 21.24
CA ILE A 287 -13.20 -44.11 20.34
C ILE A 287 -14.63 -43.67 20.65
N GLU A 288 -15.49 -44.62 20.97
CA GLU A 288 -16.89 -44.38 21.35
C GLU A 288 -17.00 -43.49 22.60
N GLN A 289 -16.15 -43.72 23.61
CA GLN A 289 -16.11 -42.89 24.82
C GLN A 289 -15.54 -41.48 24.51
N ILE A 290 -14.57 -41.39 23.59
CA ILE A 290 -14.02 -40.09 23.17
C ILE A 290 -15.10 -39.29 22.46
N ALA A 291 -15.88 -39.91 21.59
CA ALA A 291 -16.96 -39.29 20.84
C ALA A 291 -18.05 -38.75 21.79
N ASP A 292 -18.46 -39.54 22.77
CA ASP A 292 -19.46 -39.16 23.80
C ASP A 292 -18.95 -37.97 24.65
N GLU A 293 -17.69 -38.03 25.13
CA GLU A 293 -17.12 -36.97 25.97
C GLU A 293 -16.84 -35.65 25.21
N LEU A 294 -16.74 -35.66 23.89
CA LEU A 294 -16.51 -34.48 23.08
C LEU A 294 -17.79 -34.01 22.34
N GLU A 295 -18.91 -34.72 22.58
CA GLU A 295 -20.20 -34.46 21.93
C GLU A 295 -20.12 -34.48 20.41
N GLU A 296 -19.23 -35.37 19.87
CA GLU A 296 -18.94 -35.50 18.44
C GLU A 296 -19.38 -36.88 17.91
N ALA A 297 -19.66 -36.96 16.61
CA ALA A 297 -19.96 -38.24 15.98
C ALA A 297 -18.71 -39.13 15.95
N VAL A 298 -18.91 -40.46 16.21
CA VAL A 298 -17.82 -41.45 16.14
C VAL A 298 -17.09 -41.41 14.81
N THR A 299 -17.80 -41.20 13.71
CA THR A 299 -17.26 -41.05 12.34
C THR A 299 -16.35 -39.84 12.20
N THR A 300 -16.66 -38.72 12.86
CA THR A 300 -15.83 -37.51 12.91
C THR A 300 -14.52 -37.80 13.62
N ILE A 301 -14.57 -38.45 14.77
CA ILE A 301 -13.37 -38.83 15.57
C ILE A 301 -12.47 -39.78 14.77
N GLN A 302 -13.06 -40.80 14.11
CA GLN A 302 -12.30 -41.75 13.26
C GLN A 302 -11.59 -41.03 12.11
N ARG A 303 -12.28 -40.16 11.40
CA ARG A 303 -11.72 -39.39 10.30
C ARG A 303 -10.52 -38.53 10.77
N ILE A 304 -10.66 -37.80 11.86
CA ILE A 304 -9.58 -36.98 12.42
C ILE A 304 -8.37 -37.83 12.79
N ILE A 305 -8.58 -39.01 13.39
CA ILE A 305 -7.50 -39.93 13.74
C ILE A 305 -6.77 -40.43 12.50
N GLU A 306 -7.49 -40.77 11.43
CA GLU A 306 -6.90 -41.22 10.16
C GLU A 306 -6.10 -40.12 9.47
N GLU A 307 -6.65 -38.91 9.44
CA GLU A 307 -5.96 -37.73 8.86
C GLU A 307 -4.67 -37.40 9.63
N THR A 308 -4.73 -37.41 10.97
CA THR A 308 -3.55 -37.20 11.83
C THR A 308 -2.47 -38.28 11.65
N LYS A 309 -2.85 -39.53 11.38
CA LYS A 309 -1.90 -40.63 11.07
C LYS A 309 -1.20 -40.47 9.72
N LYS A 310 -1.87 -39.87 8.72
CA LYS A 310 -1.28 -39.61 7.40
C LYS A 310 -0.30 -38.44 7.38
N GLU A 311 -0.42 -37.56 8.37
CA GLU A 311 0.45 -36.38 8.47
C GLU A 311 1.75 -36.60 9.26
N ASN A 312 1.85 -37.68 10.05
CA ASN A 312 3.05 -38.12 10.76
C ASN A 312 3.79 -39.22 9.98
#